data_c2805422cb7d9655c7ad7018699b2ac9
#
_entry.id   c2805422cb7d9655c7ad7018699b2ac9
#
_cell.length_a   1.000
_cell.length_b   1.000
_cell.length_c   1.000
_cell.angle_alpha   90.00
_cell.angle_beta   90.00
_cell.angle_gamma   90.00
#
_symmetry.space_group_name_H-M   'P 1'
#
loop_
_entity.id
_entity.type
_entity.pdbx_description
1 polymer ?
#
loop_
_entity_poly.entity_id
_entity_poly.type
_entity_poly.pdbx_seq_one_letter_code
_entity_poly.pdbx_strand_id
1 'polypeptide(L)'
;MALDRQRIVAEAVALLDAEGLDGVTTRKLAARLGVQSPTLYWHLPNKAALVTAIADAILDQEFGTLSPPEPDQPWPDWLGGLAERLRRALLAHPDGARIISASQLSRTMAAISELAMSALVARGIPLRRARVIVLTVERFTVGHVLEEQAPRPDAEALKTFDLAAFTEQHPTVVAAVSEYFGPGRTVDDLFRDCLQVVIAGAVVDAGATS
;
A
#
# COMPACT_ATOMS: atom_id res chain seq x y z
N MET A 1 -28.75 6.12 -17.83
CA MET A 1 -28.27 5.06 -16.92
C MET A 1 -28.33 5.62 -15.51
N ALA A 2 -28.94 4.90 -14.55
CA ALA A 2 -29.10 5.38 -13.17
C ALA A 2 -27.73 5.56 -12.51
N LEU A 3 -27.59 6.57 -11.66
CA LEU A 3 -26.42 6.76 -10.81
C LEU A 3 -26.49 5.72 -9.68
N ASP A 4 -25.46 4.92 -9.55
CA ASP A 4 -25.29 3.97 -8.45
C ASP A 4 -23.90 4.12 -7.81
N ARG A 5 -23.69 3.46 -6.67
CA ARG A 5 -22.43 3.54 -5.93
C ARG A 5 -21.24 3.02 -6.74
N GLN A 6 -21.41 1.96 -7.52
CA GLN A 6 -20.34 1.36 -8.30
C GLN A 6 -19.85 2.31 -9.38
N ARG A 7 -20.75 2.98 -10.09
CA ARG A 7 -20.39 3.99 -11.09
C ARG A 7 -19.70 5.20 -10.47
N ILE A 8 -20.14 5.65 -9.29
CA ILE A 8 -19.49 6.75 -8.57
C ILE A 8 -18.05 6.38 -8.21
N VAL A 9 -17.83 5.17 -7.69
CA VAL A 9 -16.50 4.69 -7.29
C VAL A 9 -15.59 4.51 -8.51
N ALA A 10 -16.10 3.92 -9.60
CA ALA A 10 -15.33 3.77 -10.83
C ALA A 10 -14.87 5.12 -11.40
N GLU A 11 -15.75 6.13 -11.39
CA GLU A 11 -15.40 7.47 -11.85
C GLU A 11 -14.42 8.18 -10.89
N ALA A 12 -14.52 7.89 -9.58
CA ALA A 12 -13.60 8.43 -8.59
C ALA A 12 -12.19 7.81 -8.74
N VAL A 13 -12.09 6.52 -9.05
CA VAL A 13 -10.80 5.87 -9.39
C VAL A 13 -10.23 6.47 -10.67
N ALA A 14 -11.02 6.64 -11.71
CA ALA A 14 -10.57 7.29 -12.95
C ALA A 14 -10.10 8.74 -12.72
N LEU A 15 -10.72 9.46 -11.79
CA LEU A 15 -10.28 10.80 -11.39
C LEU A 15 -8.97 10.77 -10.58
N LEU A 16 -8.81 9.78 -9.69
CA LEU A 16 -7.56 9.52 -8.98
C LEU A 16 -6.41 9.26 -9.98
N ASP A 17 -6.64 8.42 -10.97
CA ASP A 17 -5.62 8.06 -11.97
C ASP A 17 -5.20 9.26 -12.83
N ALA A 18 -6.14 10.16 -13.12
CA ALA A 18 -5.88 11.33 -13.94
C ALA A 18 -5.24 12.50 -13.18
N GLU A 19 -5.57 12.69 -11.90
CA GLU A 19 -5.27 13.93 -11.17
C GLU A 19 -4.70 13.72 -9.76
N GLY A 20 -4.47 12.47 -9.35
CA GLY A 20 -4.04 12.13 -7.99
C GLY A 20 -5.13 12.36 -6.93
N LEU A 21 -4.80 12.05 -5.68
CA LEU A 21 -5.74 12.16 -4.55
C LEU A 21 -6.25 13.59 -4.32
N ASP A 22 -5.40 14.59 -4.51
CA ASP A 22 -5.77 15.99 -4.30
C ASP A 22 -6.73 16.49 -5.39
N GLY A 23 -6.73 15.83 -6.56
CA GLY A 23 -7.71 16.04 -7.63
C GLY A 23 -9.08 15.44 -7.34
N VAL A 24 -9.18 14.43 -6.46
CA VAL A 24 -10.44 13.78 -6.12
C VAL A 24 -11.29 14.66 -5.20
N THR A 25 -12.15 15.49 -5.81
CA THR A 25 -13.10 16.34 -5.10
C THR A 25 -14.54 15.99 -5.48
N THR A 26 -15.47 16.15 -4.54
CA THR A 26 -16.90 15.90 -4.79
C THR A 26 -17.44 16.77 -5.93
N ARG A 27 -16.92 18.00 -6.10
CA ARG A 27 -17.31 18.90 -7.18
C ARG A 27 -16.88 18.36 -8.55
N LYS A 28 -15.63 17.94 -8.69
CA LYS A 28 -15.12 17.36 -9.95
C LYS A 28 -15.82 16.04 -10.27
N LEU A 29 -15.98 15.20 -9.26
CA LEU A 29 -16.68 13.93 -9.42
C LEU A 29 -18.14 14.11 -9.87
N ALA A 30 -18.87 15.04 -9.25
CA ALA A 30 -20.24 15.36 -9.66
C ALA A 30 -20.30 15.92 -11.10
N ALA A 31 -19.36 16.79 -11.48
CA ALA A 31 -19.27 17.31 -12.84
C ALA A 31 -19.04 16.20 -13.87
N ARG A 32 -18.11 15.25 -13.60
CA ARG A 32 -17.84 14.11 -14.50
C ARG A 32 -19.03 13.16 -14.63
N LEU A 33 -19.81 12.99 -13.55
CA LEU A 33 -21.01 12.15 -13.55
C LEU A 33 -22.24 12.84 -14.11
N GLY A 34 -22.19 14.17 -14.37
CA GLY A 34 -23.31 14.95 -14.86
C GLY A 34 -24.43 15.14 -13.81
N VAL A 35 -24.05 15.19 -12.53
CA VAL A 35 -24.98 15.35 -11.41
C VAL A 35 -24.58 16.53 -10.51
N GLN A 36 -25.46 16.92 -9.57
CA GLN A 36 -25.11 17.89 -8.54
C GLN A 36 -24.41 17.21 -7.35
N SER A 37 -23.47 17.92 -6.71
CA SER A 37 -22.70 17.37 -5.58
C SER A 37 -23.59 16.80 -4.44
N PRO A 38 -24.73 17.38 -4.06
CA PRO A 38 -25.60 16.77 -3.05
C PRO A 38 -26.08 15.36 -3.39
N THR A 39 -26.23 15.03 -4.67
CA THR A 39 -26.66 13.69 -5.11
C THR A 39 -25.64 12.60 -4.73
N LEU A 40 -24.36 12.93 -4.70
CA LEU A 40 -23.30 11.98 -4.32
C LEU A 40 -23.41 11.55 -2.85
N TYR A 41 -23.85 12.45 -1.98
CA TYR A 41 -23.93 12.18 -0.53
C TYR A 41 -25.00 11.15 -0.15
N TRP A 42 -25.99 10.89 -1.01
CA TRP A 42 -26.94 9.78 -0.83
C TRP A 42 -26.25 8.41 -0.95
N HIS A 43 -25.17 8.31 -1.72
CA HIS A 43 -24.42 7.08 -1.95
C HIS A 43 -23.17 6.99 -1.08
N LEU A 44 -22.52 8.13 -0.84
CA LEU A 44 -21.24 8.26 -0.10
C LEU A 44 -21.35 9.49 0.82
N PRO A 45 -21.68 9.30 2.09
CA PRO A 45 -22.14 10.40 2.98
C PRO A 45 -21.10 11.45 3.28
N ASN A 46 -19.81 11.16 3.06
CA ASN A 46 -18.71 12.11 3.30
C ASN A 46 -17.47 11.72 2.50
N LYS A 47 -16.44 12.58 2.55
CA LYS A 47 -15.16 12.36 1.87
C LYS A 47 -14.45 11.09 2.36
N ALA A 48 -14.52 10.78 3.66
CA ALA A 48 -13.90 9.57 4.22
C ALA A 48 -14.53 8.29 3.63
N ALA A 49 -15.87 8.26 3.47
CA ALA A 49 -16.56 7.16 2.82
C ALA A 49 -16.17 7.01 1.34
N LEU A 50 -15.95 8.12 0.63
CA LEU A 50 -15.47 8.10 -0.75
C LEU A 50 -14.04 7.53 -0.81
N VAL A 51 -13.13 8.02 0.04
CA VAL A 51 -11.74 7.53 0.11
C VAL A 51 -11.71 6.04 0.44
N THR A 52 -12.50 5.59 1.41
CA THR A 52 -12.62 4.16 1.75
C THR A 52 -13.16 3.33 0.58
N ALA A 53 -14.13 3.84 -0.16
CA ALA A 53 -14.67 3.15 -1.32
C ALA A 53 -13.66 3.05 -2.49
N ILE A 54 -12.83 4.08 -2.68
CA ILE A 54 -11.70 4.04 -3.63
C ILE A 54 -10.67 3.01 -3.16
N ALA A 55 -10.31 2.99 -1.86
CA ALA A 55 -9.39 2.01 -1.29
C ALA A 55 -9.86 0.57 -1.54
N ASP A 56 -11.14 0.28 -1.26
CA ASP A 56 -11.71 -1.04 -1.56
C ASP A 56 -11.59 -1.36 -3.06
N ALA A 57 -11.94 -0.41 -3.94
CA ALA A 57 -11.94 -0.64 -5.39
C ALA A 57 -10.54 -0.94 -5.96
N ILE A 58 -9.49 -0.23 -5.52
CA ILE A 58 -8.12 -0.48 -5.99
C ILE A 58 -7.56 -1.79 -5.42
N LEU A 59 -7.93 -2.16 -4.19
CA LEU A 59 -7.55 -3.44 -3.62
C LEU A 59 -8.29 -4.62 -4.26
N ASP A 60 -9.56 -4.48 -4.58
CA ASP A 60 -10.38 -5.53 -5.20
C ASP A 60 -9.83 -5.94 -6.58
N GLN A 61 -9.16 -5.04 -7.30
CA GLN A 61 -8.52 -5.36 -8.59
C GLN A 61 -7.45 -6.45 -8.45
N GLU A 62 -6.66 -6.40 -7.37
CA GLU A 62 -5.57 -7.35 -7.13
C GLU A 62 -6.02 -8.50 -6.21
N PHE A 63 -6.94 -8.26 -5.28
CA PHE A 63 -7.37 -9.20 -4.25
C PHE A 63 -8.78 -9.77 -4.45
N GLY A 64 -9.38 -9.60 -5.64
CA GLY A 64 -10.71 -10.15 -5.95
C GLY A 64 -10.82 -11.68 -5.78
N THR A 65 -9.68 -12.38 -5.77
CA THR A 65 -9.56 -13.79 -5.37
C THR A 65 -8.54 -13.92 -4.26
N LEU A 66 -9.02 -14.04 -3.03
CA LEU A 66 -8.20 -14.35 -1.86
C LEU A 66 -8.25 -15.84 -1.58
N SER A 67 -7.08 -16.47 -1.44
CA SER A 67 -6.95 -17.87 -1.06
C SER A 67 -6.01 -18.02 0.14
N PRO A 68 -6.31 -18.91 1.08
CA PRO A 68 -5.35 -19.28 2.12
C PRO A 68 -4.11 -19.93 1.47
N PRO A 69 -2.99 -20.00 2.19
CA PRO A 69 -1.81 -20.71 1.70
C PRO A 69 -2.12 -22.21 1.55
N GLU A 70 -1.48 -22.83 0.55
CA GLU A 70 -1.51 -24.29 0.41
C GLU A 70 -0.96 -24.98 1.67
N PRO A 71 -1.38 -26.22 1.96
CA PRO A 71 -0.98 -26.92 3.19
C PRO A 71 0.54 -26.95 3.43
N ASP A 72 1.32 -27.18 2.39
CA ASP A 72 2.79 -27.30 2.45
C ASP A 72 3.51 -25.98 2.17
N GLN A 73 2.80 -24.90 1.87
CA GLN A 73 3.40 -23.60 1.62
C GLN A 73 3.87 -22.95 2.92
N PRO A 74 5.17 -22.59 3.05
CA PRO A 74 5.67 -21.85 4.20
C PRO A 74 4.91 -20.51 4.33
N TRP A 75 4.41 -20.23 5.53
CA TRP A 75 3.67 -18.99 5.77
C TRP A 75 4.49 -17.72 5.51
N PRO A 76 5.84 -17.71 5.74
CA PRO A 76 6.65 -16.52 5.43
C PRO A 76 6.63 -16.18 3.94
N ASP A 77 6.75 -17.17 3.05
CA ASP A 77 6.74 -16.99 1.60
C ASP A 77 5.37 -16.52 1.12
N TRP A 78 4.30 -17.14 1.66
CA TRP A 78 2.94 -16.74 1.33
C TRP A 78 2.61 -15.31 1.80
N LEU A 79 3.03 -14.94 3.01
CA LEU A 79 2.83 -13.60 3.55
C LEU A 79 3.65 -12.56 2.75
N GLY A 80 4.86 -12.93 2.33
CA GLY A 80 5.67 -12.15 1.40
C GLY A 80 4.95 -11.90 0.08
N GLY A 81 4.34 -12.93 -0.49
CA GLY A 81 3.53 -12.83 -1.70
C GLY A 81 2.30 -11.91 -1.54
N LEU A 82 1.66 -11.91 -0.36
CA LEU A 82 0.58 -10.95 -0.06
C LEU A 82 1.10 -9.50 0.00
N ALA A 83 2.28 -9.28 0.58
CA ALA A 83 2.91 -7.96 0.63
C ALA A 83 3.27 -7.45 -0.77
N GLU A 84 3.82 -8.31 -1.63
CA GLU A 84 4.10 -7.97 -3.03
C GLU A 84 2.81 -7.64 -3.82
N ARG A 85 1.73 -8.39 -3.60
CA ARG A 85 0.41 -8.10 -4.19
C ARG A 85 -0.11 -6.75 -3.71
N LEU A 86 -0.01 -6.46 -2.41
CA LEU A 86 -0.40 -5.17 -1.85
C LEU A 86 0.40 -4.03 -2.49
N ARG A 87 1.73 -4.16 -2.57
CA ARG A 87 2.58 -3.17 -3.24
C ARG A 87 2.14 -2.93 -4.69
N ARG A 88 1.87 -3.99 -5.47
CA ARG A 88 1.39 -3.85 -6.85
C ARG A 88 0.07 -3.09 -6.93
N ALA A 89 -0.91 -3.44 -6.08
CA ALA A 89 -2.19 -2.75 -6.03
C ALA A 89 -2.03 -1.24 -5.78
N LEU A 90 -1.13 -0.88 -4.86
CA LEU A 90 -0.88 0.52 -4.50
C LEU A 90 -0.12 1.28 -5.59
N LEU A 91 0.86 0.65 -6.23
CA LEU A 91 1.65 1.27 -7.30
C LEU A 91 0.87 1.40 -8.61
N ALA A 92 -0.20 0.63 -8.80
CA ALA A 92 -1.06 0.71 -9.99
C ALA A 92 -1.81 2.05 -10.08
N HIS A 93 -1.92 2.79 -8.98
CA HIS A 93 -2.66 4.05 -8.92
C HIS A 93 -1.80 5.17 -8.30
N PRO A 94 -1.82 6.40 -8.83
CA PRO A 94 -1.21 7.56 -8.17
C PRO A 94 -1.77 7.72 -6.76
N ASP A 95 -0.90 8.02 -5.79
CA ASP A 95 -1.31 8.16 -4.39
C ASP A 95 -1.99 6.92 -3.75
N GLY A 96 -1.82 5.73 -4.33
CA GLY A 96 -2.47 4.51 -3.83
C GLY A 96 -2.17 4.25 -2.34
N ALA A 97 -0.92 4.42 -1.92
CA ALA A 97 -0.55 4.30 -0.50
C ALA A 97 -1.18 5.39 0.38
N ARG A 98 -1.31 6.64 -0.13
CA ARG A 98 -2.02 7.73 0.59
C ARG A 98 -3.50 7.41 0.75
N ILE A 99 -4.13 6.84 -0.26
CA ILE A 99 -5.54 6.39 -0.22
C ILE A 99 -5.73 5.34 0.88
N ILE A 100 -4.89 4.31 0.91
CA ILE A 100 -4.98 3.25 1.94
C ILE A 100 -4.75 3.83 3.34
N SER A 101 -3.74 4.67 3.52
CA SER A 101 -3.44 5.31 4.81
C SER A 101 -4.57 6.21 5.31
N ALA A 102 -5.33 6.83 4.41
CA ALA A 102 -6.46 7.69 4.75
C ALA A 102 -7.78 6.91 4.91
N SER A 103 -7.84 5.64 4.47
CA SER A 103 -9.03 4.80 4.61
C SER A 103 -9.07 4.17 6.00
N GLN A 104 -10.17 4.33 6.74
CA GLN A 104 -10.25 3.84 8.13
C GLN A 104 -10.97 2.50 8.27
N LEU A 105 -11.85 2.16 7.34
CA LEU A 105 -12.74 1.00 7.43
C LEU A 105 -12.86 0.28 6.07
N SER A 106 -11.73 0.07 5.38
CA SER A 106 -11.71 -0.73 4.15
C SER A 106 -12.08 -2.18 4.45
N ARG A 107 -13.12 -2.68 3.77
CA ARG A 107 -13.57 -4.07 3.91
C ARG A 107 -12.58 -5.02 3.25
N THR A 108 -12.02 -4.63 2.14
CA THR A 108 -11.04 -5.47 1.42
C THR A 108 -9.75 -5.58 2.21
N MET A 109 -9.25 -4.50 2.82
CA MET A 109 -8.10 -4.59 3.72
C MET A 109 -8.42 -5.46 4.95
N ALA A 110 -9.61 -5.32 5.52
CA ALA A 110 -10.04 -6.19 6.63
C ALA A 110 -10.08 -7.68 6.23
N ALA A 111 -10.55 -7.99 5.01
CA ALA A 111 -10.57 -9.37 4.50
C ALA A 111 -9.16 -9.93 4.27
N ILE A 112 -8.23 -9.11 3.77
CA ILE A 112 -6.81 -9.47 3.61
C ILE A 112 -6.20 -9.77 4.99
N SER A 113 -6.37 -8.88 5.96
CA SER A 113 -5.85 -9.04 7.33
C SER A 113 -6.46 -10.25 8.04
N GLU A 114 -7.76 -10.48 7.89
CA GLU A 114 -8.47 -11.65 8.45
C GLU A 114 -7.88 -12.95 7.90
N LEU A 115 -7.74 -13.05 6.57
CA LEU A 115 -7.16 -14.23 5.95
C LEU A 115 -5.73 -14.47 6.42
N ALA A 116 -4.91 -13.40 6.47
CA ALA A 116 -3.52 -13.50 6.90
C ALA A 116 -3.41 -13.93 8.36
N MET A 117 -4.15 -13.32 9.26
CA MET A 117 -4.13 -13.71 10.68
C MET A 117 -4.65 -15.13 10.89
N SER A 118 -5.77 -15.51 10.25
CA SER A 118 -6.34 -16.86 10.34
C SER A 118 -5.37 -17.92 9.84
N ALA A 119 -4.66 -17.66 8.74
CA ALA A 119 -3.65 -18.57 8.20
C ALA A 119 -2.46 -18.78 9.15
N LEU A 120 -2.02 -17.73 9.85
CA LEU A 120 -0.96 -17.83 10.85
C LEU A 120 -1.44 -18.59 12.10
N VAL A 121 -2.65 -18.31 12.57
CA VAL A 121 -3.26 -19.00 13.72
C VAL A 121 -3.44 -20.50 13.43
N ALA A 122 -3.88 -20.86 12.24
CA ALA A 122 -3.99 -22.26 11.81
C ALA A 122 -2.65 -23.02 11.83
N ARG A 123 -1.52 -22.31 11.80
CA ARG A 123 -0.17 -22.84 11.93
C ARG A 123 0.41 -22.77 13.34
N GLY A 124 -0.45 -22.53 14.33
CA GLY A 124 -0.07 -22.52 15.74
C GLY A 124 0.50 -21.20 16.25
N ILE A 125 0.53 -20.13 15.44
CA ILE A 125 0.99 -18.82 15.88
C ILE A 125 -0.11 -18.19 16.74
N PRO A 126 0.17 -17.76 18.00
CA PRO A 126 -0.84 -17.15 18.85
C PRO A 126 -1.47 -15.91 18.21
N LEU A 127 -2.78 -15.71 18.34
CA LEU A 127 -3.54 -14.63 17.69
C LEU A 127 -2.93 -13.24 17.92
N ARG A 128 -2.50 -12.94 19.16
CA ARG A 128 -1.82 -11.68 19.46
C ARG A 128 -0.57 -11.49 18.60
N ARG A 129 0.16 -12.56 18.36
CA ARG A 129 1.38 -12.58 17.57
C ARG A 129 1.08 -12.44 16.08
N ALA A 130 0.12 -13.23 15.59
CA ALA A 130 -0.35 -13.15 14.21
C ALA A 130 -0.77 -11.71 13.84
N ARG A 131 -1.48 -11.01 14.77
CA ARG A 131 -1.83 -9.59 14.58
C ARG A 131 -0.59 -8.69 14.43
N VAL A 132 0.42 -8.85 15.28
CA VAL A 132 1.64 -8.03 15.21
C VAL A 132 2.36 -8.26 13.88
N ILE A 133 2.53 -9.52 13.47
CA ILE A 133 3.18 -9.89 12.22
C ILE A 133 2.46 -9.27 11.02
N VAL A 134 1.16 -9.51 10.91
CA VAL A 134 0.36 -9.02 9.77
C VAL A 134 0.40 -7.50 9.69
N LEU A 135 0.16 -6.80 10.80
CA LEU A 135 0.20 -5.33 10.82
C LEU A 135 1.60 -4.77 10.51
N THR A 136 2.66 -5.44 10.93
CA THR A 136 4.03 -4.99 10.63
C THR A 136 4.30 -5.06 9.13
N VAL A 137 3.95 -6.19 8.49
CA VAL A 137 4.11 -6.38 7.05
C VAL A 137 3.25 -5.40 6.24
N GLU A 138 1.98 -5.22 6.63
CA GLU A 138 1.08 -4.25 5.99
C GLU A 138 1.64 -2.82 6.06
N ARG A 139 2.03 -2.37 7.26
CA ARG A 139 2.55 -1.01 7.49
C ARG A 139 3.89 -0.79 6.81
N PHE A 140 4.77 -1.78 6.83
CA PHE A 140 6.01 -1.75 6.07
C PHE A 140 5.71 -1.53 4.58
N THR A 141 4.82 -2.35 3.99
CA THR A 141 4.48 -2.26 2.57
C THR A 141 3.89 -0.90 2.20
N VAL A 142 2.93 -0.42 2.98
CA VAL A 142 2.30 0.89 2.74
C VAL A 142 3.31 2.02 2.88
N GLY A 143 4.16 1.99 3.93
CA GLY A 143 5.20 3.00 4.16
C GLY A 143 6.24 3.02 3.03
N HIS A 144 6.68 1.86 2.57
CA HIS A 144 7.62 1.74 1.46
C HIS A 144 7.04 2.33 0.16
N VAL A 145 5.78 2.00 -0.17
CA VAL A 145 5.11 2.56 -1.37
C VAL A 145 4.88 4.07 -1.23
N LEU A 146 4.61 4.59 -0.04
CA LEU A 146 4.54 6.04 0.18
C LEU A 146 5.82 6.76 -0.24
N GLU A 147 6.99 6.18 0.07
CA GLU A 147 8.29 6.70 -0.36
C GLU A 147 8.49 6.55 -1.86
N GLU A 148 8.12 5.41 -2.46
CA GLU A 148 8.21 5.20 -3.90
C GLU A 148 7.33 6.17 -4.71
N GLN A 149 6.17 6.54 -4.18
CA GLN A 149 5.22 7.49 -4.78
C GLN A 149 5.52 8.95 -4.41
N ALA A 150 6.51 9.19 -3.53
CA ALA A 150 6.87 10.55 -3.15
C ALA A 150 7.39 11.35 -4.36
N PRO A 151 7.06 12.63 -4.45
CA PRO A 151 7.60 13.49 -5.51
C PRO A 151 9.13 13.47 -5.48
N ARG A 152 9.74 13.24 -6.65
CA ARG A 152 11.19 13.36 -6.77
C ARG A 152 11.61 14.83 -6.70
N PRO A 153 12.80 15.13 -6.14
CA PRO A 153 13.33 16.48 -6.17
C PRO A 153 13.35 17.01 -7.61
N ASP A 154 12.90 18.23 -7.79
CA ASP A 154 12.97 18.89 -9.08
C ASP A 154 14.42 19.30 -9.47
N ALA A 155 14.60 19.71 -10.72
CA ALA A 155 15.92 20.07 -11.22
C ALA A 155 16.55 21.27 -10.47
N GLU A 156 15.74 22.15 -9.88
CA GLU A 156 16.24 23.30 -9.13
C GLU A 156 16.72 22.88 -7.73
N ALA A 157 15.96 22.03 -7.05
CA ALA A 157 16.38 21.44 -5.78
C ALA A 157 17.67 20.65 -5.91
N LEU A 158 17.82 19.90 -7.02
CA LEU A 158 19.06 19.14 -7.28
C LEU A 158 20.27 20.03 -7.55
N LYS A 159 20.09 21.19 -8.20
CA LYS A 159 21.18 22.16 -8.46
C LYS A 159 21.65 22.84 -7.17
N THR A 160 20.76 23.08 -6.24
CA THR A 160 21.07 23.75 -4.97
C THR A 160 21.58 22.80 -3.89
N PHE A 161 21.47 21.47 -4.11
CA PHE A 161 21.92 20.46 -3.18
C PHE A 161 23.45 20.29 -3.26
N ASP A 162 24.14 20.62 -2.16
CA ASP A 162 25.58 20.40 -2.05
C ASP A 162 25.91 18.93 -1.75
N LEU A 163 26.03 18.14 -2.81
CA LEU A 163 26.36 16.71 -2.70
C LEU A 163 27.74 16.47 -2.06
N ALA A 164 28.71 17.37 -2.26
CA ALA A 164 30.05 17.21 -1.71
C ALA A 164 30.02 17.38 -0.19
N ALA A 165 29.41 18.46 0.30
CA ALA A 165 29.22 18.67 1.74
C ALA A 165 28.37 17.57 2.38
N PHE A 166 27.31 17.09 1.70
CA PHE A 166 26.50 15.98 2.18
C PHE A 166 27.30 14.68 2.29
N THR A 167 28.15 14.38 1.30
CA THR A 167 29.00 13.19 1.30
C THR A 167 30.03 13.24 2.43
N GLU A 168 30.63 14.39 2.68
CA GLU A 168 31.57 14.60 3.79
C GLU A 168 30.90 14.38 5.15
N GLN A 169 29.68 14.89 5.32
CA GLN A 169 28.93 14.75 6.57
C GLN A 169 28.30 13.38 6.79
N HIS A 170 27.96 12.66 5.70
CA HIS A 170 27.22 11.39 5.74
C HIS A 170 27.85 10.28 4.89
N PRO A 171 29.16 9.98 5.06
CA PRO A 171 29.89 9.07 4.17
C PRO A 171 29.31 7.65 4.16
N THR A 172 28.83 7.16 5.31
CA THR A 172 28.24 5.81 5.40
C THR A 172 26.94 5.71 4.63
N VAL A 173 26.08 6.74 4.68
CA VAL A 173 24.81 6.76 3.94
C VAL A 173 25.07 6.75 2.43
N VAL A 174 26.00 7.60 1.97
CA VAL A 174 26.34 7.68 0.54
C VAL A 174 26.96 6.38 0.04
N ALA A 175 27.88 5.80 0.82
CA ALA A 175 28.50 4.50 0.49
C ALA A 175 27.42 3.38 0.43
N ALA A 176 26.53 3.30 1.41
CA ALA A 176 25.48 2.28 1.45
C ALA A 176 24.51 2.39 0.25
N VAL A 177 24.12 3.60 -0.13
CA VAL A 177 23.26 3.81 -1.32
C VAL A 177 24.00 3.42 -2.59
N SER A 178 25.28 3.83 -2.73
CA SER A 178 26.08 3.53 -3.91
C SER A 178 26.38 2.02 -4.04
N GLU A 179 26.65 1.35 -2.93
CA GLU A 179 26.88 -0.10 -2.90
C GLU A 179 25.63 -0.88 -3.21
N TYR A 180 24.49 -0.48 -2.58
CA TYR A 180 23.23 -1.19 -2.77
C TYR A 180 22.72 -1.08 -4.21
N PHE A 181 22.70 0.12 -4.77
CA PHE A 181 22.23 0.37 -6.14
C PHE A 181 23.35 0.23 -7.20
N GLY A 182 24.36 -0.60 -6.93
CA GLY A 182 25.35 -1.03 -7.92
C GLY A 182 24.70 -1.76 -9.11
N PRO A 183 25.50 -2.17 -10.11
CA PRO A 183 24.96 -2.75 -11.35
C PRO A 183 23.98 -3.89 -11.11
N GLY A 184 22.77 -3.75 -11.66
CA GLY A 184 21.72 -4.78 -11.66
C GLY A 184 20.74 -4.76 -10.49
N ARG A 185 20.90 -3.85 -9.51
CA ARG A 185 19.94 -3.69 -8.40
C ARG A 185 18.91 -2.61 -8.70
N THR A 186 17.67 -2.89 -8.31
CA THR A 186 16.48 -2.04 -8.56
C THR A 186 15.78 -1.67 -7.25
N VAL A 187 14.83 -0.75 -7.32
CA VAL A 187 13.93 -0.45 -6.20
C VAL A 187 13.04 -1.65 -5.82
N ASP A 188 12.73 -2.50 -6.78
CA ASP A 188 11.99 -3.75 -6.52
C ASP A 188 12.81 -4.73 -5.68
N ASP A 189 14.12 -4.79 -5.91
CA ASP A 189 15.02 -5.60 -5.09
C ASP A 189 15.12 -5.03 -3.68
N LEU A 190 15.17 -3.70 -3.52
CA LEU A 190 15.18 -3.06 -2.21
C LEU A 190 13.92 -3.41 -1.40
N PHE A 191 12.75 -3.35 -2.03
CA PHE A 191 11.51 -3.75 -1.37
C PHE A 191 11.58 -5.20 -0.88
N ARG A 192 12.01 -6.13 -1.75
CA ARG A 192 12.09 -7.56 -1.40
C ARG A 192 13.09 -7.83 -0.28
N ASP A 193 14.28 -7.22 -0.36
CA ASP A 193 15.31 -7.40 0.66
C ASP A 193 14.87 -6.85 2.03
N CYS A 194 14.24 -5.67 2.06
CA CYS A 194 13.68 -5.12 3.28
C CYS A 194 12.52 -5.96 3.82
N LEU A 195 11.64 -6.45 2.94
CA LEU A 195 10.54 -7.34 3.32
C LEU A 195 11.06 -8.65 3.93
N GLN A 196 12.14 -9.22 3.38
CA GLN A 196 12.78 -10.42 3.94
C GLN A 196 13.29 -10.17 5.36
N VAL A 197 13.89 -9.01 5.64
CA VAL A 197 14.31 -8.64 7.00
C VAL A 197 13.13 -8.58 7.96
N VAL A 198 12.01 -7.98 7.53
CA VAL A 198 10.78 -7.88 8.33
C VAL A 198 10.21 -9.27 8.63
N ILE A 199 10.12 -10.14 7.62
CA ILE A 199 9.56 -11.49 7.78
C ILE A 199 10.50 -12.39 8.59
N ALA A 200 11.82 -12.32 8.37
CA ALA A 200 12.80 -13.09 9.16
C ALA A 200 12.72 -12.75 10.64
N GLY A 201 12.58 -11.47 10.99
CA GLY A 201 12.35 -11.05 12.39
C GLY A 201 11.05 -11.64 12.97
N ALA A 202 10.00 -11.72 12.17
CA ALA A 202 8.73 -12.33 12.58
C ALA A 202 8.85 -13.86 12.82
N VAL A 203 9.68 -14.57 12.02
CA VAL A 203 9.92 -16.02 12.18
C VAL A 203 10.68 -16.33 13.47
N VAL A 204 11.77 -15.59 13.74
CA VAL A 204 12.61 -15.79 14.95
C VAL A 204 11.75 -15.65 16.21
N ASP A 205 10.92 -14.65 16.23
CA ASP A 205 10.09 -14.34 17.40
C ASP A 205 8.88 -15.30 17.53
N ALA A 206 8.37 -15.87 16.44
CA ALA A 206 7.35 -16.92 16.48
C ALA A 206 7.90 -18.23 17.09
N GLY A 207 9.18 -18.53 16.87
CA GLY A 207 9.87 -19.70 17.44
C GLY A 207 10.26 -19.58 18.92
N ALA A 208 10.40 -18.36 19.43
CA ALA A 208 10.82 -18.12 20.82
C ALA A 208 9.67 -18.29 21.87
N THR A 209 8.45 -18.53 21.43
CA THR A 209 7.25 -18.67 22.27
C THR A 209 6.73 -20.11 22.39
N SER A 210 7.52 -21.10 21.93
CA SER A 210 7.18 -22.54 22.01
C SER A 210 7.75 -23.22 23.23
#